data_0e3f392e89185f5019b7c8b0b0721a99
#
_entry.id   0e3f392e89185f5019b7c8b0b0721a99
#
_cell.length_a   1.000
_cell.length_b   1.000
_cell.length_c   1.000
_cell.angle_alpha   90.00
_cell.angle_beta   90.00
_cell.angle_gamma   90.00
#
_symmetry.space_group_name_H-M   'P 1'
#
loop_
_entity.id
_entity.type
_entity.pdbx_description
1 polymer ?
#
loop_
_entity_poly.entity_id
_entity_poly.type
_entity_poly.pdbx_seq_one_letter_code
_entity_poly.pdbx_strand_id
1 'polypeptide(L)'
;MVVRVQLSYDRSGRGEPLVLIPGIGSRRQVWAPVLDRLKAQREVVALDLPGFGDSPIQPPPGTAAGVGSLTSLVSGFLDEMGLERPHLAGNSLGGWISLELAKLGRGRSATALSPAGFSNRREATYARVSLQLCVRIARLLEPRADRLFASPLARVLAFGQLVAHPTRMSPADSTASLRALALAPWFDETLMAAALDRFRDGEQLSVPVTIAWGEKDRLLLPRQARHAARLIPGARIVILRSCGHVPMYDDPDQVAQVLLDGSRD
;
A
#
# COMPACT_ATOMS: atom_id res chain seq x y z
N MET A 1 28.21 6.97 7.17
CA MET A 1 27.91 5.55 7.45
C MET A 1 26.55 5.28 6.80
N VAL A 2 26.52 4.56 5.67
CA VAL A 2 25.26 4.20 4.99
C VAL A 2 24.58 3.16 5.89
N VAL A 3 23.44 3.50 6.47
CA VAL A 3 22.64 2.54 7.25
C VAL A 3 22.06 1.54 6.23
N ARG A 4 22.51 0.30 6.26
CA ARG A 4 21.92 -0.77 5.46
C ARG A 4 20.46 -0.98 5.91
N VAL A 5 19.55 -0.83 4.98
CA VAL A 5 18.11 -1.02 5.21
C VAL A 5 17.72 -2.40 4.72
N GLN A 6 17.77 -3.38 5.58
CA GLN A 6 17.37 -4.74 5.24
C GLN A 6 15.85 -4.87 5.29
N LEU A 7 15.16 -4.72 4.14
CA LEU A 7 13.72 -5.00 4.04
C LEU A 7 13.50 -6.45 3.62
N SER A 8 12.45 -7.06 4.16
CA SER A 8 11.95 -8.36 3.70
C SER A 8 11.20 -8.16 2.38
N TYR A 9 11.50 -9.00 1.40
CA TYR A 9 10.88 -8.93 0.07
C TYR A 9 10.80 -10.30 -0.59
N ASP A 10 9.90 -10.43 -1.55
CA ASP A 10 9.83 -11.54 -2.49
C ASP A 10 10.13 -11.01 -3.90
N ARG A 11 10.96 -11.74 -4.67
CA ARG A 11 11.32 -11.39 -6.05
C ARG A 11 10.95 -12.53 -6.98
N SER A 12 10.22 -12.25 -8.05
CA SER A 12 9.74 -13.27 -8.98
C SER A 12 9.45 -12.67 -10.36
N GLY A 13 9.39 -13.54 -11.38
CA GLY A 13 9.15 -13.12 -12.76
C GLY A 13 10.44 -12.65 -13.46
N ARG A 14 10.28 -12.08 -14.65
CA ARG A 14 11.35 -11.55 -15.49
C ARG A 14 10.84 -10.34 -16.27
N GLY A 15 11.75 -9.48 -16.70
CA GLY A 15 11.45 -8.27 -17.48
C GLY A 15 11.77 -7.00 -16.69
N GLU A 16 11.12 -5.90 -17.04
CA GLU A 16 11.30 -4.61 -16.35
C GLU A 16 10.84 -4.71 -14.90
N PRO A 17 11.66 -4.20 -13.94
CA PRO A 17 11.34 -4.29 -12.53
C PRO A 17 10.08 -3.49 -12.16
N LEU A 18 9.18 -4.14 -11.41
CA LEU A 18 7.99 -3.54 -10.80
C LEU A 18 8.05 -3.76 -9.28
N VAL A 19 8.22 -2.67 -8.54
CA VAL A 19 8.26 -2.68 -7.08
C VAL A 19 6.87 -2.46 -6.53
N LEU A 20 6.42 -3.36 -5.63
CA LEU A 20 5.09 -3.34 -5.00
C LEU A 20 5.21 -2.98 -3.53
N ILE A 21 4.61 -1.85 -3.13
CA ILE A 21 4.69 -1.28 -1.78
C ILE A 21 3.32 -1.40 -1.10
N PRO A 22 3.20 -2.14 0.02
CA PRO A 22 1.94 -2.35 0.71
C PRO A 22 1.49 -1.12 1.51
N GLY A 23 0.24 -1.15 1.99
CA GLY A 23 -0.31 -0.14 2.90
C GLY A 23 0.17 -0.30 4.34
N ILE A 24 -0.21 0.66 5.20
CA ILE A 24 0.03 0.61 6.65
C ILE A 24 -0.61 -0.63 7.28
N GLY A 25 0.09 -1.30 8.16
CA GLY A 25 -0.40 -2.51 8.83
C GLY A 25 -0.56 -3.73 7.92
N SER A 26 -0.04 -3.65 6.71
CA SER A 26 -0.08 -4.72 5.72
C SER A 26 1.32 -5.33 5.52
N ARG A 27 1.39 -6.35 4.70
CA ARG A 27 2.62 -7.04 4.32
C ARG A 27 2.62 -7.39 2.83
N ARG A 28 3.80 -7.75 2.27
CA ARG A 28 3.99 -8.03 0.85
C ARG A 28 3.02 -9.07 0.27
N GLN A 29 2.54 -10.03 1.08
CA GLN A 29 1.59 -11.05 0.64
C GLN A 29 0.20 -10.50 0.29
N VAL A 30 -0.11 -9.24 0.61
CA VAL A 30 -1.33 -8.58 0.12
C VAL A 30 -1.41 -8.56 -1.40
N TRP A 31 -0.26 -8.66 -2.08
CA TRP A 31 -0.14 -8.71 -3.53
C TRP A 31 -0.32 -10.11 -4.13
N ALA A 32 -0.38 -11.17 -3.30
CA ALA A 32 -0.48 -12.56 -3.78
C ALA A 32 -1.57 -12.78 -4.85
N PRO A 33 -2.79 -12.19 -4.75
CA PRO A 33 -3.83 -12.42 -5.73
C PRO A 33 -3.50 -11.95 -7.16
N VAL A 34 -2.55 -11.00 -7.30
CA VAL A 34 -2.18 -10.41 -8.60
C VAL A 34 -0.82 -10.90 -9.13
N LEU A 35 -0.02 -11.56 -8.28
CA LEU A 35 1.39 -11.89 -8.61
C LEU A 35 1.52 -12.73 -9.88
N ASP A 36 0.70 -13.76 -10.06
CA ASP A 36 0.83 -14.66 -11.23
C ASP A 36 0.65 -13.92 -12.56
N ARG A 37 -0.21 -12.90 -12.58
CA ARG A 37 -0.46 -12.07 -13.75
C ARG A 37 0.68 -11.09 -14.01
N LEU A 38 1.24 -10.53 -12.94
CA LEU A 38 2.33 -9.55 -13.04
C LEU A 38 3.64 -10.21 -13.43
N LYS A 39 4.01 -11.32 -12.79
CA LYS A 39 5.28 -12.02 -13.04
C LYS A 39 5.40 -12.62 -14.44
N ALA A 40 4.30 -12.73 -15.16
CA ALA A 40 4.30 -13.15 -16.56
C ALA A 40 4.91 -12.08 -17.49
N GLN A 41 4.97 -10.80 -17.05
CA GLN A 41 5.38 -9.66 -17.87
C GLN A 41 6.39 -8.74 -17.18
N ARG A 42 6.60 -8.88 -15.89
CA ARG A 42 7.47 -8.02 -15.07
C ARG A 42 8.34 -8.85 -14.12
N GLU A 43 9.49 -8.33 -13.79
CA GLU A 43 10.22 -8.76 -12.61
C GLU A 43 9.59 -8.06 -11.40
N VAL A 44 8.83 -8.79 -10.61
CA VAL A 44 8.09 -8.24 -9.46
C VAL A 44 8.92 -8.33 -8.19
N VAL A 45 9.08 -7.19 -7.51
CA VAL A 45 9.69 -7.08 -6.18
C VAL A 45 8.63 -6.57 -5.21
N ALA A 46 8.03 -7.45 -4.44
CA ALA A 46 7.07 -7.10 -3.40
C ALA A 46 7.79 -7.01 -2.05
N LEU A 47 7.74 -5.87 -1.38
CA LEU A 47 8.46 -5.62 -0.12
C LEU A 47 7.51 -5.45 1.07
N ASP A 48 8.05 -5.64 2.27
CA ASP A 48 7.44 -5.17 3.51
C ASP A 48 8.04 -3.82 3.90
N LEU A 49 7.19 -2.87 4.28
CA LEU A 49 7.67 -1.59 4.79
C LEU A 49 8.43 -1.76 6.12
N PRO A 50 9.39 -0.88 6.45
CA PRO A 50 10.08 -0.90 7.73
C PRO A 50 9.10 -0.90 8.90
N GLY A 51 9.24 -1.85 9.83
CA GLY A 51 8.35 -1.99 10.98
C GLY A 51 7.01 -2.66 10.68
N PHE A 52 6.86 -3.26 9.49
CA PHE A 52 5.68 -4.01 9.07
C PHE A 52 6.08 -5.37 8.48
N GLY A 53 5.15 -6.34 8.53
CA GLY A 53 5.40 -7.69 8.04
C GLY A 53 6.63 -8.33 8.72
N ASP A 54 7.54 -8.82 7.90
CA ASP A 54 8.79 -9.44 8.36
C ASP A 54 10.00 -8.48 8.30
N SER A 55 9.77 -7.20 7.91
CA SER A 55 10.84 -6.20 7.89
C SER A 55 11.17 -5.71 9.30
N PRO A 56 12.46 -5.73 9.70
CA PRO A 56 12.84 -5.33 11.05
C PRO A 56 12.58 -3.85 11.29
N ILE A 57 12.34 -3.51 12.56
CA ILE A 57 12.39 -2.13 13.02
C ILE A 57 13.87 -1.76 13.15
N GLN A 58 14.40 -1.01 12.21
CA GLN A 58 15.70 -0.38 12.35
C GLN A 58 15.71 1.00 11.72
N PRO A 59 14.93 1.95 12.24
CA PRO A 59 15.20 3.32 11.90
C PRO A 59 16.47 3.74 12.63
N PRO A 60 17.27 4.61 12.06
CA PRO A 60 18.28 5.34 12.81
C PRO A 60 17.63 6.02 14.04
N PRO A 61 18.33 6.10 15.18
CA PRO A 61 17.82 6.82 16.34
C PRO A 61 17.32 8.22 15.96
N GLY A 62 16.09 8.56 16.38
CA GLY A 62 15.46 9.84 16.06
C GLY A 62 14.72 9.88 14.72
N THR A 63 14.62 8.79 13.99
CA THR A 63 13.83 8.71 12.75
C THR A 63 12.36 8.56 13.10
N ALA A 64 11.53 9.54 12.74
CA ALA A 64 10.08 9.43 12.86
C ALA A 64 9.53 8.43 11.82
N ALA A 65 8.50 7.66 12.17
CA ALA A 65 7.82 6.72 11.27
C ALA A 65 6.93 7.43 10.21
N GLY A 66 7.33 8.61 9.77
CA GLY A 66 6.61 9.43 8.79
C GLY A 66 6.84 9.00 7.34
N VAL A 67 6.01 9.51 6.43
CA VAL A 67 6.07 9.18 5.00
C VAL A 67 7.44 9.47 4.40
N GLY A 68 8.05 10.62 4.71
CA GLY A 68 9.38 10.99 4.21
C GLY A 68 10.47 10.02 4.65
N SER A 69 10.45 9.60 5.92
CA SER A 69 11.42 8.61 6.44
C SER A 69 11.23 7.24 5.80
N LEU A 70 9.98 6.77 5.68
CA LEU A 70 9.68 5.51 5.00
C LEU A 70 10.09 5.56 3.52
N THR A 71 9.86 6.68 2.84
CA THR A 71 10.31 6.90 1.45
C THR A 71 11.83 6.81 1.35
N SER A 72 12.57 7.44 2.26
CA SER A 72 14.04 7.39 2.29
C SER A 72 14.56 5.97 2.52
N LEU A 73 13.93 5.20 3.43
CA LEU A 73 14.30 3.81 3.71
C LEU A 73 14.02 2.90 2.50
N VAL A 74 12.88 3.07 1.83
CA VAL A 74 12.60 2.33 0.59
C VAL A 74 13.56 2.75 -0.53
N SER A 75 13.90 4.04 -0.65
CA SER A 75 14.91 4.48 -1.61
C SER A 75 16.27 3.81 -1.38
N GLY A 76 16.74 3.73 -0.13
CA GLY A 76 17.96 3.00 0.22
C GLY A 76 17.88 1.51 -0.12
N PHE A 77 16.74 0.87 0.09
CA PHE A 77 16.51 -0.51 -0.34
C PHE A 77 16.62 -0.66 -1.87
N LEU A 78 16.08 0.28 -2.65
CA LEU A 78 16.23 0.27 -4.11
C LEU A 78 17.71 0.34 -4.54
N ASP A 79 18.52 1.15 -3.82
CA ASP A 79 19.96 1.24 -4.07
C ASP A 79 20.67 -0.08 -3.79
N GLU A 80 20.37 -0.72 -2.66
CA GLU A 80 20.95 -2.03 -2.29
C GLU A 80 20.58 -3.15 -3.30
N MET A 81 19.37 -3.06 -3.88
CA MET A 81 18.90 -4.01 -4.89
C MET A 81 19.42 -3.71 -6.31
N GLY A 82 20.13 -2.60 -6.53
CA GLY A 82 20.57 -2.15 -7.85
C GLY A 82 19.40 -1.71 -8.75
N LEU A 83 18.27 -1.28 -8.16
CA LEU A 83 17.08 -0.83 -8.86
C LEU A 83 17.09 0.69 -8.98
N GLU A 84 17.77 1.23 -9.99
CA GLU A 84 17.91 2.69 -10.14
C GLU A 84 16.58 3.38 -10.40
N ARG A 85 15.79 2.90 -11.37
CA ARG A 85 14.49 3.47 -11.77
C ARG A 85 13.50 2.37 -12.15
N PRO A 86 13.00 1.56 -11.19
CA PRO A 86 11.96 0.58 -11.46
C PRO A 86 10.62 1.27 -11.72
N HIS A 87 9.64 0.53 -12.25
CA HIS A 87 8.24 0.91 -12.10
C HIS A 87 7.84 0.80 -10.63
N LEU A 88 7.12 1.79 -10.12
CA LEU A 88 6.68 1.83 -8.72
C LEU A 88 5.18 1.64 -8.65
N ALA A 89 4.73 0.77 -7.76
CA ALA A 89 3.31 0.63 -7.48
C ALA A 89 3.08 0.44 -5.98
N GLY A 90 1.98 0.99 -5.48
CA GLY A 90 1.67 0.84 -4.06
C GLY A 90 0.20 1.06 -3.74
N ASN A 91 -0.24 0.51 -2.62
CA ASN A 91 -1.58 0.70 -2.10
C ASN A 91 -1.57 1.60 -0.85
N SER A 92 -2.53 2.50 -0.73
CA SER A 92 -2.72 3.35 0.46
C SER A 92 -1.46 4.15 0.81
N LEU A 93 -0.84 3.91 1.96
CA LEU A 93 0.45 4.48 2.36
C LEU A 93 1.54 4.14 1.33
N GLY A 94 1.59 2.91 0.85
CA GLY A 94 2.53 2.49 -0.20
C GLY A 94 2.31 3.23 -1.52
N GLY A 95 1.06 3.57 -1.84
CA GLY A 95 0.73 4.43 -2.98
C GLY A 95 1.31 5.84 -2.83
N TRP A 96 1.22 6.43 -1.63
CA TRP A 96 1.84 7.72 -1.34
C TRP A 96 3.37 7.63 -1.44
N ILE A 97 3.99 6.61 -0.82
CA ILE A 97 5.44 6.39 -0.91
C ILE A 97 5.90 6.23 -2.37
N SER A 98 5.13 5.52 -3.21
CA SER A 98 5.43 5.37 -4.64
C SER A 98 5.46 6.73 -5.36
N LEU A 99 4.53 7.63 -5.03
CA LEU A 99 4.50 8.98 -5.59
C LEU A 99 5.68 9.84 -5.10
N GLU A 100 6.04 9.74 -3.81
CA GLU A 100 7.21 10.44 -3.26
C GLU A 100 8.53 9.95 -3.89
N LEU A 101 8.70 8.64 -4.05
CA LEU A 101 9.85 8.08 -4.76
C LEU A 101 9.93 8.57 -6.21
N ALA A 102 8.79 8.64 -6.90
CA ALA A 102 8.73 9.17 -8.26
C ALA A 102 9.12 10.65 -8.33
N LYS A 103 8.72 11.50 -7.36
CA LYS A 103 9.19 12.89 -7.25
C LYS A 103 10.71 12.99 -7.07
N LEU A 104 11.30 12.05 -6.32
CA LEU A 104 12.76 11.95 -6.14
C LEU A 104 13.49 11.40 -7.37
N GLY A 105 12.78 11.13 -8.48
CA GLY A 105 13.37 10.54 -9.69
C GLY A 105 13.71 9.06 -9.56
N ARG A 106 13.23 8.37 -8.50
CA ARG A 106 13.55 6.98 -8.19
C ARG A 106 12.64 5.97 -8.91
N GLY A 107 11.81 6.41 -9.83
CA GLY A 107 10.95 5.55 -10.63
C GLY A 107 10.83 6.03 -12.06
N ARG A 108 10.53 5.11 -13.01
CA ARG A 108 10.17 5.45 -14.39
C ARG A 108 8.68 5.64 -14.60
N SER A 109 7.86 5.11 -13.70
CA SER A 109 6.43 5.38 -13.58
C SER A 109 5.95 5.14 -12.15
N ALA A 110 4.77 5.66 -11.79
CA ALA A 110 4.14 5.38 -10.50
C ALA A 110 2.66 5.03 -10.68
N THR A 111 2.23 3.90 -10.08
CA THR A 111 0.83 3.49 -10.01
C THR A 111 0.38 3.43 -8.55
N ALA A 112 -0.51 4.34 -8.15
CA ALA A 112 -0.99 4.45 -6.78
C ALA A 112 -2.43 3.95 -6.67
N LEU A 113 -2.64 2.88 -5.89
CA LEU A 113 -3.96 2.30 -5.62
C LEU A 113 -4.54 2.93 -4.34
N SER A 114 -5.65 3.66 -4.44
CA SER A 114 -6.29 4.36 -3.32
C SER A 114 -5.27 5.03 -2.38
N PRO A 115 -4.38 5.91 -2.89
CA PRO A 115 -3.26 6.42 -2.12
C PRO A 115 -3.71 7.29 -0.94
N ALA A 116 -2.99 7.22 0.18
CA ALA A 116 -3.10 8.17 1.27
C ALA A 116 -2.51 9.53 0.86
N GLY A 117 -2.71 10.57 1.68
CA GLY A 117 -2.17 11.91 1.44
C GLY A 117 -3.14 12.90 0.80
N PHE A 118 -4.28 12.44 0.26
CA PHE A 118 -5.26 13.27 -0.46
C PHE A 118 -6.52 13.60 0.34
N SER A 119 -6.57 13.25 1.61
CA SER A 119 -7.70 13.49 2.51
C SER A 119 -7.78 14.95 2.95
N ASN A 120 -8.98 15.51 3.12
CA ASN A 120 -9.18 16.71 3.92
C ASN A 120 -9.07 16.38 5.43
N ARG A 121 -9.10 17.42 6.31
CA ARG A 121 -8.92 17.23 7.75
C ARG A 121 -9.96 16.27 8.38
N ARG A 122 -11.24 16.34 7.96
CA ARG A 122 -12.31 15.48 8.49
C ARG A 122 -12.12 14.03 8.05
N GLU A 123 -11.78 13.84 6.79
CA GLU A 123 -11.48 12.51 6.22
C GLU A 123 -10.26 11.87 6.85
N ALA A 124 -9.19 12.64 7.08
CA ALA A 124 -8.00 12.16 7.77
C ALA A 124 -8.30 11.77 9.22
N THR A 125 -9.11 12.56 9.94
CA THR A 125 -9.55 12.21 11.29
C THR A 125 -10.37 10.93 11.28
N TYR A 126 -11.32 10.79 10.34
CA TYR A 126 -12.10 9.56 10.16
C TYR A 126 -11.21 8.35 9.93
N ALA A 127 -10.32 8.42 8.95
CA ALA A 127 -9.42 7.32 8.61
C ALA A 127 -8.53 6.94 9.82
N ARG A 128 -7.97 7.93 10.51
CA ARG A 128 -7.14 7.72 11.70
C ARG A 128 -7.92 7.02 12.82
N VAL A 129 -9.09 7.55 13.20
CA VAL A 129 -9.90 6.98 14.31
C VAL A 129 -10.37 5.58 13.95
N SER A 130 -10.82 5.38 12.71
CA SER A 130 -11.26 4.10 12.20
C SER A 130 -10.14 3.06 12.25
N LEU A 131 -8.95 3.38 11.74
CA LEU A 131 -7.80 2.48 11.76
C LEU A 131 -7.29 2.21 13.18
N GLN A 132 -7.30 3.20 14.08
CA GLN A 132 -6.99 2.99 15.49
C GLN A 132 -7.95 2.00 16.16
N LEU A 133 -9.24 2.07 15.83
CA LEU A 133 -10.21 1.10 16.31
C LEU A 133 -9.95 -0.28 15.71
N CYS A 134 -9.70 -0.36 14.39
CA CYS A 134 -9.39 -1.62 13.72
C CYS A 134 -8.18 -2.32 14.33
N VAL A 135 -7.08 -1.63 14.60
CA VAL A 135 -5.88 -2.25 15.18
C VAL A 135 -6.11 -2.72 16.61
N ARG A 136 -6.88 -1.96 17.42
CA ARG A 136 -7.25 -2.40 18.78
C ARG A 136 -8.08 -3.67 18.77
N ILE A 137 -9.07 -3.74 17.88
CA ILE A 137 -9.88 -4.94 17.68
C ILE A 137 -9.01 -6.09 17.15
N ALA A 138 -8.12 -5.83 16.20
CA ALA A 138 -7.22 -6.84 15.66
C ALA A 138 -6.33 -7.45 16.73
N ARG A 139 -5.72 -6.63 17.61
CA ARG A 139 -4.91 -7.09 18.75
C ARG A 139 -5.71 -7.97 19.73
N LEU A 140 -6.99 -7.65 19.95
CA LEU A 140 -7.87 -8.44 20.82
C LEU A 140 -8.26 -9.78 20.17
N LEU A 141 -8.48 -9.80 18.88
CA LEU A 141 -8.96 -10.99 18.14
C LEU A 141 -7.84 -11.90 17.66
N GLU A 142 -6.59 -11.42 17.60
CA GLU A 142 -5.44 -12.13 17.06
C GLU A 142 -5.30 -13.57 17.59
N PRO A 143 -5.40 -13.84 18.90
CA PRO A 143 -5.22 -15.20 19.42
C PRO A 143 -6.28 -16.21 18.95
N ARG A 144 -7.40 -15.74 18.42
CA ARG A 144 -8.52 -16.55 17.95
C ARG A 144 -8.76 -16.44 16.44
N ALA A 145 -7.89 -15.77 15.71
CA ALA A 145 -8.08 -15.40 14.31
C ALA A 145 -8.37 -16.63 13.41
N ASP A 146 -7.66 -17.75 13.61
CA ASP A 146 -7.84 -18.96 12.79
C ASP A 146 -9.28 -19.50 12.89
N ARG A 147 -9.83 -19.56 14.12
CA ARG A 147 -11.21 -20.01 14.33
C ARG A 147 -12.23 -19.00 13.84
N LEU A 148 -11.98 -17.72 14.06
CA LEU A 148 -12.87 -16.63 13.70
C LEU A 148 -13.08 -16.57 12.20
N PHE A 149 -12.01 -16.60 11.42
CA PHE A 149 -12.08 -16.43 9.96
C PHE A 149 -12.43 -17.68 9.18
N ALA A 150 -12.64 -18.82 9.81
CA ALA A 150 -13.38 -19.92 9.21
C ALA A 150 -14.80 -19.47 8.78
N SER A 151 -15.41 -18.52 9.54
CA SER A 151 -16.72 -17.95 9.24
C SER A 151 -16.65 -16.85 8.16
N PRO A 152 -17.41 -16.96 7.05
CA PRO A 152 -17.54 -15.89 6.07
C PRO A 152 -18.08 -14.58 6.66
N LEU A 153 -19.01 -14.68 7.62
CA LEU A 153 -19.57 -13.50 8.29
C LEU A 153 -18.52 -12.74 9.09
N ALA A 154 -17.63 -13.46 9.79
CA ALA A 154 -16.54 -12.83 10.52
C ALA A 154 -15.60 -12.07 9.59
N ARG A 155 -15.30 -12.62 8.39
CA ARG A 155 -14.52 -11.91 7.37
C ARG A 155 -15.22 -10.64 6.88
N VAL A 156 -16.55 -10.68 6.68
CA VAL A 156 -17.31 -9.49 6.28
C VAL A 156 -17.26 -8.41 7.36
N LEU A 157 -17.43 -8.77 8.61
CA LEU A 157 -17.41 -7.81 9.74
C LEU A 157 -16.00 -7.21 9.95
N ALA A 158 -14.95 -8.01 9.80
CA ALA A 158 -13.58 -7.56 10.05
C ALA A 158 -13.00 -6.73 8.87
N PHE A 159 -13.28 -7.12 7.64
CA PHE A 159 -12.63 -6.54 6.46
C PHE A 159 -13.55 -5.69 5.59
N GLY A 160 -14.85 -5.61 5.88
CA GLY A 160 -15.83 -4.90 5.04
C GLY A 160 -15.61 -3.40 4.87
N GLN A 161 -14.73 -2.78 5.67
CA GLN A 161 -14.27 -1.41 5.44
C GLN A 161 -13.16 -1.35 4.37
N LEU A 162 -12.30 -2.35 4.32
CA LEU A 162 -11.09 -2.37 3.48
C LEU A 162 -11.32 -3.09 2.14
N VAL A 163 -12.15 -4.13 2.15
CA VAL A 163 -12.42 -4.99 1.01
C VAL A 163 -13.91 -4.95 0.69
N ALA A 164 -14.29 -4.78 -0.55
CA ALA A 164 -15.71 -4.74 -0.95
C ALA A 164 -16.37 -6.13 -0.88
N HIS A 165 -15.57 -7.18 -1.14
CA HIS A 165 -16.02 -8.57 -1.16
C HIS A 165 -15.18 -9.48 -0.22
N PRO A 166 -15.24 -9.30 1.12
CA PRO A 166 -14.35 -9.99 2.07
C PRO A 166 -14.47 -11.52 2.04
N THR A 167 -15.57 -12.06 1.54
CA THR A 167 -15.76 -13.51 1.39
C THR A 167 -14.86 -14.14 0.32
N ARG A 168 -14.27 -13.32 -0.57
CA ARG A 168 -13.26 -13.77 -1.54
C ARG A 168 -11.89 -14.00 -0.93
N MET A 169 -11.62 -13.38 0.23
CA MET A 169 -10.42 -13.69 1.00
C MET A 169 -10.52 -15.10 1.57
N SER A 170 -9.46 -15.89 1.46
CA SER A 170 -9.39 -17.17 2.16
C SER A 170 -9.35 -16.99 3.68
N PRO A 171 -9.72 -17.99 4.48
CA PRO A 171 -9.50 -17.95 5.93
C PRO A 171 -8.05 -17.67 6.30
N ALA A 172 -7.10 -18.28 5.59
CA ALA A 172 -5.66 -18.10 5.83
C ALA A 172 -5.20 -16.66 5.53
N ASP A 173 -5.63 -16.06 4.40
CA ASP A 173 -5.30 -14.67 4.06
C ASP A 173 -5.89 -13.69 5.08
N SER A 174 -7.13 -13.96 5.52
CA SER A 174 -7.81 -13.14 6.53
C SER A 174 -7.08 -13.17 7.87
N THR A 175 -6.69 -14.37 8.33
CA THR A 175 -5.88 -14.53 9.55
C THR A 175 -4.54 -13.82 9.42
N ALA A 176 -3.85 -14.04 8.32
CA ALA A 176 -2.55 -13.43 8.07
C ALA A 176 -2.62 -11.90 8.01
N SER A 177 -3.66 -11.34 7.37
CA SER A 177 -3.88 -9.89 7.29
C SER A 177 -4.20 -9.28 8.65
N LEU A 178 -5.03 -9.94 9.48
CA LEU A 178 -5.31 -9.48 10.83
C LEU A 178 -4.05 -9.53 11.72
N ARG A 179 -3.26 -10.60 11.63
CA ARG A 179 -1.99 -10.73 12.37
C ARG A 179 -0.99 -9.67 11.96
N ALA A 180 -0.85 -9.40 10.66
CA ALA A 180 0.03 -8.35 10.17
C ALA A 180 -0.34 -6.98 10.76
N LEU A 181 -1.65 -6.66 10.81
CA LEU A 181 -2.14 -5.42 11.41
C LEU A 181 -1.94 -5.40 12.93
N ALA A 182 -2.29 -6.48 13.65
CA ALA A 182 -2.24 -6.55 15.11
C ALA A 182 -0.81 -6.44 15.66
N LEU A 183 0.14 -7.06 14.96
CA LEU A 183 1.53 -7.21 15.39
C LEU A 183 2.48 -6.17 14.78
N ALA A 184 1.97 -5.20 14.01
CA ALA A 184 2.77 -4.15 13.39
C ALA A 184 3.29 -3.15 14.46
N PRO A 185 4.58 -3.15 14.79
CA PRO A 185 5.12 -2.34 15.89
C PRO A 185 5.09 -0.84 15.60
N TRP A 186 5.21 -0.45 14.33
CA TRP A 186 5.22 0.97 13.91
C TRP A 186 3.86 1.52 13.50
N PHE A 187 2.79 0.74 13.67
CA PHE A 187 1.47 1.12 13.19
C PHE A 187 0.97 2.44 13.76
N ASP A 188 0.99 2.60 15.09
CA ASP A 188 0.41 3.76 15.76
C ASP A 188 1.20 5.04 15.42
N GLU A 189 2.54 4.99 15.42
CA GLU A 189 3.41 6.11 15.09
C GLU A 189 3.26 6.53 13.63
N THR A 190 3.29 5.56 12.70
CA THR A 190 3.13 5.81 11.26
C THR A 190 1.75 6.39 10.96
N LEU A 191 0.70 5.86 11.58
CA LEU A 191 -0.67 6.37 11.39
C LEU A 191 -0.79 7.81 11.86
N MET A 192 -0.22 8.15 13.01
CA MET A 192 -0.23 9.52 13.53
C MET A 192 0.53 10.48 12.62
N ALA A 193 1.72 10.11 12.18
CA ALA A 193 2.51 10.93 11.28
C ALA A 193 1.80 11.14 9.92
N ALA A 194 1.29 10.07 9.31
CA ALA A 194 0.57 10.16 8.04
C ALA A 194 -0.76 10.95 8.14
N ALA A 195 -1.43 10.92 9.29
CA ALA A 195 -2.67 11.69 9.50
C ALA A 195 -2.42 13.21 9.62
N LEU A 196 -1.22 13.63 10.01
CA LEU A 196 -0.82 15.03 10.14
C LEU A 196 -0.23 15.60 8.85
N ASP A 197 0.19 14.75 7.93
CA ASP A 197 0.82 15.14 6.68
C ASP A 197 -0.12 14.99 5.46
N ARG A 198 0.29 15.53 4.31
CA ARG A 198 -0.45 15.53 3.04
C ARG A 198 0.53 15.42 1.88
N PHE A 199 0.09 14.77 0.81
CA PHE A 199 0.82 14.80 -0.45
C PHE A 199 0.82 16.22 -1.03
N ARG A 200 1.99 16.70 -1.49
CA ARG A 200 2.23 18.04 -2.03
C ARG A 200 3.12 17.98 -3.26
N ASP A 201 3.19 19.11 -3.95
CA ASP A 201 4.15 19.34 -5.05
C ASP A 201 4.05 18.27 -6.14
N GLY A 202 2.82 17.87 -6.47
CA GLY A 202 2.57 16.84 -7.49
C GLY A 202 2.93 17.27 -8.91
N GLU A 203 3.09 18.59 -9.16
CA GLU A 203 3.63 19.16 -10.38
C GLU A 203 5.11 18.82 -10.63
N GLN A 204 5.85 18.42 -9.61
CA GLN A 204 7.25 17.95 -9.73
C GLN A 204 7.36 16.53 -10.30
N LEU A 205 6.26 15.80 -10.42
CA LEU A 205 6.25 14.49 -11.03
C LEU A 205 6.48 14.58 -12.55
N SER A 206 7.64 14.12 -12.99
CA SER A 206 8.07 14.15 -14.39
C SER A 206 7.91 12.81 -15.12
N VAL A 207 7.30 11.83 -14.48
CA VAL A 207 7.10 10.46 -15.01
C VAL A 207 5.60 10.16 -15.14
N PRO A 208 5.21 9.18 -15.97
CA PRO A 208 3.82 8.74 -16.06
C PRO A 208 3.26 8.32 -14.70
N VAL A 209 2.10 8.88 -14.32
CA VAL A 209 1.42 8.55 -13.07
C VAL A 209 0.03 8.00 -13.36
N THR A 210 -0.29 6.86 -12.76
CA THR A 210 -1.65 6.31 -12.72
C THR A 210 -2.14 6.29 -11.28
N ILE A 211 -3.32 6.88 -11.03
CA ILE A 211 -4.02 6.81 -9.74
C ILE A 211 -5.28 5.99 -9.94
N ALA A 212 -5.32 4.82 -9.34
CA ALA A 212 -6.48 3.95 -9.41
C ALA A 212 -7.19 3.93 -8.05
N TRP A 213 -8.51 4.14 -8.03
CA TRP A 213 -9.28 4.24 -6.79
C TRP A 213 -10.43 3.24 -6.75
N GLY A 214 -10.55 2.50 -5.65
CA GLY A 214 -11.69 1.59 -5.45
C GLY A 214 -13.02 2.35 -5.37
N GLU A 215 -13.98 1.98 -6.23
CA GLU A 215 -15.32 2.58 -6.26
C GLU A 215 -16.05 2.49 -4.90
N LYS A 216 -15.81 1.38 -4.18
CA LYS A 216 -16.42 1.08 -2.87
C LYS A 216 -15.44 1.28 -1.70
N ASP A 217 -14.39 2.08 -1.89
CA ASP A 217 -13.46 2.41 -0.80
C ASP A 217 -14.18 3.15 0.32
N ARG A 218 -14.24 2.54 1.50
CA ARG A 218 -14.91 3.06 2.69
C ARG A 218 -13.93 3.64 3.72
N LEU A 219 -12.62 3.52 3.47
CA LEU A 219 -11.57 4.10 4.31
C LEU A 219 -11.09 5.44 3.73
N LEU A 220 -10.58 5.43 2.51
CA LEU A 220 -10.18 6.62 1.76
C LEU A 220 -11.19 6.84 0.61
N LEU A 221 -12.13 7.75 0.84
CA LEU A 221 -13.32 7.86 -0.01
C LEU A 221 -12.99 8.19 -1.48
N PRO A 222 -13.69 7.59 -2.47
CA PRO A 222 -13.38 7.73 -3.91
C PRO A 222 -13.34 9.18 -4.41
N ARG A 223 -14.05 10.11 -3.73
CA ARG A 223 -13.98 11.54 -4.06
C ARG A 223 -12.58 12.14 -3.92
N GLN A 224 -11.69 11.51 -3.16
CA GLN A 224 -10.29 11.95 -3.03
C GLN A 224 -9.51 11.77 -4.34
N ALA A 225 -9.93 10.88 -5.23
CA ALA A 225 -9.35 10.77 -6.58
C ALA A 225 -9.43 12.09 -7.36
N ARG A 226 -10.51 12.87 -7.17
CA ARG A 226 -10.65 14.21 -7.78
C ARG A 226 -9.65 15.21 -7.18
N HIS A 227 -9.30 15.05 -5.90
CA HIS A 227 -8.28 15.88 -5.27
C HIS A 227 -6.90 15.50 -5.79
N ALA A 228 -6.61 14.22 -5.91
CA ALA A 228 -5.38 13.73 -6.50
C ALA A 228 -5.18 14.23 -7.95
N ALA A 229 -6.23 14.18 -8.78
CA ALA A 229 -6.20 14.70 -10.15
C ALA A 229 -5.86 16.20 -10.23
N ARG A 230 -6.26 16.99 -9.24
CA ARG A 230 -5.92 18.43 -9.19
C ARG A 230 -4.48 18.67 -8.74
N LEU A 231 -3.95 17.83 -7.83
CA LEU A 231 -2.59 17.98 -7.30
C LEU A 231 -1.53 17.38 -8.23
N ILE A 232 -1.91 16.44 -9.09
CA ILE A 232 -1.00 15.79 -10.05
C ILE A 232 -1.57 15.99 -11.46
N PRO A 233 -1.30 17.12 -12.09
CA PRO A 233 -1.71 17.38 -13.46
C PRO A 233 -1.13 16.32 -14.41
N GLY A 234 -1.98 15.76 -15.27
CA GLY A 234 -1.56 14.71 -16.21
C GLY A 234 -1.61 13.28 -15.66
N ALA A 235 -1.93 13.08 -14.37
CA ALA A 235 -2.16 11.73 -13.86
C ALA A 235 -3.37 11.07 -14.53
N ARG A 236 -3.20 9.83 -14.97
CA ARG A 236 -4.30 8.98 -15.43
C ARG A 236 -5.13 8.53 -14.22
N ILE A 237 -6.40 8.93 -14.17
CA ILE A 237 -7.32 8.51 -13.10
C ILE A 237 -8.14 7.31 -13.57
N VAL A 238 -8.14 6.25 -12.77
CA VAL A 238 -8.88 5.01 -13.01
C VAL A 238 -9.77 4.70 -11.82
N ILE A 239 -11.04 4.37 -12.05
CA ILE A 239 -11.94 3.88 -11.00
C ILE A 239 -12.04 2.37 -11.12
N LEU A 240 -11.58 1.67 -10.07
CA LEU A 240 -11.67 0.22 -9.95
C LEU A 240 -13.10 -0.16 -9.53
N ARG A 241 -13.86 -0.67 -10.48
CA ARG A 241 -15.28 -1.00 -10.26
C ARG A 241 -15.44 -2.11 -9.24
N SER A 242 -16.42 -1.98 -8.38
CA SER A 242 -16.74 -2.95 -7.32
C SER A 242 -15.61 -3.25 -6.34
N CYS A 243 -14.52 -2.48 -6.33
CA CYS A 243 -13.37 -2.66 -5.45
C CYS A 243 -13.41 -1.73 -4.24
N GLY A 244 -12.92 -2.23 -3.10
CA GLY A 244 -12.70 -1.46 -1.87
C GLY A 244 -11.30 -0.80 -1.82
N HIS A 245 -10.83 -0.53 -0.60
CA HIS A 245 -9.54 0.09 -0.32
C HIS A 245 -8.35 -0.83 -0.66
N VAL A 246 -8.50 -2.14 -0.45
CA VAL A 246 -7.50 -3.18 -0.76
C VAL A 246 -8.04 -4.02 -1.92
N PRO A 247 -7.94 -3.50 -3.17
CA PRO A 247 -8.68 -4.03 -4.31
C PRO A 247 -8.16 -5.37 -4.82
N MET A 248 -6.95 -5.78 -4.41
CA MET A 248 -6.31 -7.02 -4.86
C MET A 248 -7.14 -8.27 -4.58
N TYR A 249 -7.94 -8.26 -3.49
CA TYR A 249 -8.85 -9.35 -3.14
C TYR A 249 -10.21 -9.23 -3.83
N ASP A 250 -10.59 -8.03 -4.26
CA ASP A 250 -11.89 -7.78 -4.87
C ASP A 250 -11.92 -8.16 -6.35
N ASP A 251 -10.93 -7.68 -7.10
CA ASP A 251 -10.78 -7.94 -8.54
C ASP A 251 -9.31 -7.97 -8.94
N PRO A 252 -8.65 -9.13 -8.78
CA PRO A 252 -7.23 -9.30 -9.13
C PRO A 252 -6.92 -9.00 -10.60
N ASP A 253 -7.86 -9.30 -11.52
CA ASP A 253 -7.67 -9.09 -12.96
C ASP A 253 -7.63 -7.59 -13.26
N GLN A 254 -8.60 -6.84 -12.76
CA GLN A 254 -8.67 -5.40 -12.94
C GLN A 254 -7.45 -4.68 -12.33
N VAL A 255 -7.01 -5.11 -11.15
CA VAL A 255 -5.82 -4.55 -10.49
C VAL A 255 -4.56 -4.87 -11.26
N ALA A 256 -4.35 -6.13 -11.67
CA ALA A 256 -3.18 -6.50 -12.45
C ALA A 256 -3.11 -5.74 -13.78
N GLN A 257 -4.24 -5.59 -14.48
CA GLN A 257 -4.31 -4.81 -15.72
C GLN A 257 -3.89 -3.35 -15.51
N VAL A 258 -4.37 -2.70 -14.45
CA VAL A 258 -4.00 -1.29 -14.15
C VAL A 258 -2.53 -1.18 -13.80
N LEU A 259 -1.96 -2.13 -13.04
CA LEU A 259 -0.54 -2.15 -12.71
C LEU A 259 0.34 -2.36 -13.95
N LEU A 260 -0.04 -3.26 -14.83
CA LEU A 260 0.66 -3.50 -16.10
C LEU A 260 0.57 -2.30 -17.04
N ASP A 261 -0.62 -1.70 -17.19
CA ASP A 261 -0.81 -0.52 -18.02
C ASP A 261 -0.03 0.69 -17.49
N GLY A 262 0.00 0.89 -16.17
CA GLY A 262 0.74 1.96 -15.52
C GLY A 262 2.26 1.74 -15.48
N SER A 263 2.72 0.56 -15.87
CA SER A 263 4.14 0.19 -16.00
C SER A 263 4.56 -0.07 -17.46
N ARG A 264 3.86 0.47 -18.43
CA ARG A 264 4.31 0.53 -19.84
C ARG A 264 5.18 1.78 -20.02
N ASP A 265 6.22 1.62 -20.87
CA ASP A 265 7.07 2.74 -21.32
C ASP A 265 6.29 3.67 -22.25
#